data_8788f93bfd921f023c3beb3d27dbbd35
#
_entry.id   8788f93bfd921f023c3beb3d27dbbd35
#
_cell.length_a   1.000
_cell.length_b   1.000
_cell.length_c   1.000
_cell.angle_alpha   90.00
_cell.angle_beta   90.00
_cell.angle_gamma   90.00
#
_symmetry.space_group_name_H-M   'P 1'
#
loop_
_entity.id
_entity.type
_entity.pdbx_description
1 polymer ?
#
loop_
_entity_poly.entity_id
_entity_poly.type
_entity_poly.pdbx_seq_one_letter_code
_entity_poly.pdbx_strand_id
1 'polypeptide(L)'
;LQENGDSLENYRIMCAFGTGGTSGGISKYMNEKYSKKAIHVVFPSAGQDVAGIRTKAKAEGLKLYNPDSYEAEHEVDFGQAKHLLKFFVEKGHNIGESTALALYSVLEMVSDGDKGKFIVIVADGIEKYKKNLEAMFKSQRMQVSLDEAAASVQEYDKVIWVHPSYTPKEAGIEMIAKSLGIDKEKIAIPKASIINELLSTRQIPEELSKELNGSKGKSLLICMAGNTSLMTAQVLASKGIVTESLNGGITNLPEGIGKNPGEFIKAATD
;
A
#
# COMPACT_ATOMS: atom_id res chain seq x y z
N LEU A 1 -21.35 -3.30 28.50
CA LEU A 1 -20.49 -4.16 29.34
C LEU A 1 -21.13 -4.50 30.65
N GLN A 2 -21.65 -3.50 31.39
CA GLN A 2 -22.29 -3.73 32.69
C GLN A 2 -23.56 -4.60 32.61
N GLU A 3 -24.34 -4.51 31.52
CA GLU A 3 -25.52 -5.35 31.28
C GLU A 3 -25.18 -6.84 31.10
N ASN A 4 -23.95 -7.14 30.69
CA ASN A 4 -23.47 -8.51 30.49
C ASN A 4 -22.62 -9.03 31.64
N GLY A 5 -22.51 -8.28 32.77
CA GLY A 5 -21.70 -8.66 33.92
C GLY A 5 -20.18 -8.62 33.68
N ASP A 6 -19.73 -7.95 32.60
CA ASP A 6 -18.32 -7.81 32.28
C ASP A 6 -17.77 -6.47 32.76
N SER A 7 -16.52 -6.46 33.22
CA SER A 7 -15.86 -5.26 33.73
C SER A 7 -14.85 -4.74 32.70
N LEU A 8 -14.76 -3.40 32.58
CA LEU A 8 -13.85 -2.72 31.67
C LEU A 8 -12.38 -3.09 31.93
N GLU A 9 -12.05 -3.45 33.15
CA GLU A 9 -10.70 -3.88 33.54
C GLU A 9 -10.25 -5.19 32.88
N ASN A 10 -11.19 -6.00 32.33
CA ASN A 10 -10.89 -7.24 31.64
C ASN A 10 -10.48 -7.02 30.17
N TYR A 11 -10.48 -5.76 29.73
CA TYR A 11 -10.19 -5.42 28.33
C TYR A 11 -8.87 -4.66 28.20
N ARG A 12 -8.18 -4.89 27.08
CA ARG A 12 -7.16 -4.01 26.55
C ARG A 12 -7.79 -3.00 25.64
N ILE A 13 -7.42 -1.74 25.80
CA ILE A 13 -8.06 -0.64 25.06
C ILE A 13 -7.05 -0.13 24.03
N MET A 14 -7.34 -0.35 22.75
CA MET A 14 -6.50 0.00 21.64
C MET A 14 -6.82 1.41 21.13
N CYS A 15 -5.83 2.27 21.06
CA CYS A 15 -6.00 3.67 20.68
C CYS A 15 -4.82 4.15 19.81
N ALA A 16 -5.10 4.63 18.61
CA ALA A 16 -4.09 5.30 17.80
C ALA A 16 -3.74 6.67 18.41
N PHE A 17 -2.44 7.01 18.40
CA PHE A 17 -1.94 8.22 19.06
C PHE A 17 -1.95 9.44 18.14
N GLY A 18 -2.78 10.41 18.43
CA GLY A 18 -2.78 11.74 17.79
C GLY A 18 -2.05 12.78 18.63
N THR A 19 -2.80 13.49 19.47
CA THR A 19 -2.29 14.50 20.42
C THR A 19 -2.10 13.96 21.83
N GLY A 20 -2.52 12.73 22.09
CA GLY A 20 -2.49 12.11 23.40
C GLY A 20 -3.74 12.37 24.28
N GLY A 21 -4.70 13.15 23.79
CA GLY A 21 -5.91 13.47 24.58
C GLY A 21 -6.74 12.24 24.91
N THR A 22 -7.03 11.39 23.93
CA THR A 22 -7.81 10.17 24.12
C THR A 22 -7.06 9.16 24.97
N SER A 23 -5.81 8.83 24.59
CA SER A 23 -4.99 7.86 25.32
C SER A 23 -4.73 8.29 26.77
N GLY A 24 -4.35 9.57 26.97
CA GLY A 24 -4.10 10.11 28.30
C GLY A 24 -5.36 10.16 29.17
N GLY A 25 -6.50 10.56 28.61
CA GLY A 25 -7.77 10.59 29.33
C GLY A 25 -8.22 9.21 29.81
N ILE A 26 -8.15 8.21 28.90
CA ILE A 26 -8.51 6.82 29.25
C ILE A 26 -7.51 6.23 30.24
N SER A 27 -6.20 6.45 30.04
CA SER A 27 -5.16 5.99 30.98
C SER A 27 -5.40 6.51 32.39
N LYS A 28 -5.68 7.81 32.50
CA LYS A 28 -6.00 8.44 33.78
C LYS A 28 -7.21 7.78 34.44
N TYR A 29 -8.30 7.62 33.70
CA TYR A 29 -9.54 7.01 34.23
C TYR A 29 -9.29 5.56 34.68
N MET A 30 -8.61 4.75 33.87
CA MET A 30 -8.34 3.35 34.21
C MET A 30 -7.45 3.21 35.44
N ASN A 31 -6.44 4.07 35.57
CA ASN A 31 -5.57 4.08 36.74
C ASN A 31 -6.32 4.54 38.02
N GLU A 32 -7.11 5.61 37.95
CA GLU A 32 -7.83 6.14 39.10
C GLU A 32 -8.93 5.18 39.58
N LYS A 33 -9.65 4.53 38.66
CA LYS A 33 -10.79 3.69 39.02
C LYS A 33 -10.42 2.23 39.28
N TYR A 34 -9.44 1.68 38.54
CA TYR A 34 -9.12 0.26 38.56
C TYR A 34 -7.68 -0.03 38.97
N SER A 35 -6.89 1.02 39.23
CA SER A 35 -5.42 0.88 39.50
C SER A 35 -4.69 0.07 38.43
N LYS A 36 -5.12 0.22 37.16
CA LYS A 36 -4.68 -0.60 36.03
C LYS A 36 -4.23 0.26 34.84
N LYS A 37 -3.12 -0.15 34.24
CA LYS A 37 -2.76 0.26 32.89
C LYS A 37 -3.48 -0.68 31.92
N ALA A 38 -4.31 -0.15 31.02
CA ALA A 38 -5.10 -0.96 30.09
C ALA A 38 -5.04 -0.42 28.66
N ILE A 39 -4.33 0.69 28.47
CA ILE A 39 -4.19 1.33 27.17
C ILE A 39 -2.99 0.77 26.42
N HIS A 40 -3.26 0.26 25.24
CA HIS A 40 -2.30 -0.02 24.19
C HIS A 40 -2.32 1.12 23.19
N VAL A 41 -1.24 1.84 23.07
CA VAL A 41 -1.11 2.98 22.16
C VAL A 41 -0.50 2.50 20.85
N VAL A 42 -1.09 2.91 19.73
CA VAL A 42 -0.68 2.46 18.41
C VAL A 42 -0.17 3.64 17.58
N PHE A 43 1.02 3.49 17.01
CA PHE A 43 1.69 4.43 16.12
C PHE A 43 1.86 3.82 14.74
N PRO A 44 1.84 4.63 13.67
CA PRO A 44 2.35 4.17 12.37
C PRO A 44 3.87 4.05 12.41
N SER A 45 4.42 3.12 11.66
CA SER A 45 5.86 2.94 11.51
C SER A 45 6.55 4.23 11.04
N ALA A 46 7.84 4.34 11.34
CA ALA A 46 8.62 5.52 11.00
C ALA A 46 8.53 5.88 9.51
N GLY A 47 8.38 7.17 9.21
CA GLY A 47 8.26 7.68 7.84
C GLY A 47 6.87 7.53 7.21
N GLN A 48 5.92 6.91 7.88
CA GLN A 48 4.54 6.79 7.39
C GLN A 48 3.66 7.92 7.93
N ASP A 49 2.71 8.36 7.09
CA ASP A 49 1.80 9.46 7.41
C ASP A 49 0.37 8.91 7.50
N VAL A 50 -0.28 9.15 8.64
CA VAL A 50 -1.68 8.83 8.90
C VAL A 50 -2.36 10.10 9.39
N ALA A 51 -3.48 10.46 8.79
CA ALA A 51 -4.15 11.73 9.08
C ALA A 51 -4.51 11.86 10.56
N GLY A 52 -3.98 12.90 11.21
CA GLY A 52 -4.21 13.18 12.63
C GLY A 52 -3.44 12.29 13.61
N ILE A 53 -2.71 11.27 13.14
CA ILE A 53 -1.94 10.36 13.97
C ILE A 53 -0.44 10.70 13.89
N ARG A 54 0.28 10.52 14.97
CA ARG A 54 1.71 10.79 15.07
C ARG A 54 2.49 9.49 15.03
N THR A 55 3.69 9.51 14.44
CA THR A 55 4.69 8.47 14.69
C THR A 55 5.22 8.60 16.12
N LYS A 56 5.80 7.53 16.66
CA LYS A 56 6.36 7.53 18.02
C LYS A 56 7.34 8.68 18.24
N ALA A 57 8.28 8.87 17.32
CA ALA A 57 9.25 9.96 17.40
C ALA A 57 8.62 11.37 17.44
N LYS A 58 7.48 11.57 16.75
CA LYS A 58 6.73 12.84 16.83
C LYS A 58 5.90 12.96 18.09
N ALA A 59 5.56 11.86 18.76
CA ALA A 59 4.81 11.84 20.01
C ALA A 59 5.68 12.23 21.21
N GLU A 60 6.94 11.82 21.24
CA GLU A 60 7.87 12.05 22.35
C GLU A 60 8.03 13.53 22.76
N GLY A 61 7.79 14.45 21.84
CA GLY A 61 7.81 15.90 22.12
C GLY A 61 6.47 16.48 22.61
N LEU A 62 5.40 15.67 22.75
CA LEU A 62 4.09 16.17 23.10
C LEU A 62 3.82 16.08 24.59
N LYS A 63 3.22 17.15 25.14
CA LYS A 63 2.93 17.28 26.57
C LYS A 63 2.04 16.15 27.14
N LEU A 64 1.16 15.58 26.32
CA LEU A 64 0.23 14.53 26.74
C LEU A 64 0.74 13.12 26.46
N TYR A 65 1.95 12.97 25.91
CA TYR A 65 2.57 11.68 25.75
C TYR A 65 3.21 11.24 27.07
N ASN A 66 2.72 10.15 27.61
CA ASN A 66 3.23 9.59 28.87
C ASN A 66 3.27 8.06 28.76
N PRO A 67 4.40 7.52 28.26
CA PRO A 67 4.54 6.06 28.05
C PRO A 67 4.40 5.26 29.35
N ASP A 68 4.76 5.84 30.50
CA ASP A 68 4.62 5.17 31.79
C ASP A 68 3.16 4.88 32.19
N SER A 69 2.21 5.59 31.57
CA SER A 69 0.78 5.39 31.80
C SER A 69 0.14 4.33 30.89
N TYR A 70 0.86 3.84 29.90
CA TYR A 70 0.38 2.84 28.95
C TYR A 70 0.75 1.41 29.39
N GLU A 71 -0.06 0.44 28.97
CA GLU A 71 0.27 -0.99 29.14
C GLU A 71 1.30 -1.42 28.09
N ALA A 72 1.11 -0.98 26.84
CA ALA A 72 2.05 -1.21 25.76
C ALA A 72 1.97 -0.14 24.67
N GLU A 73 3.01 -0.07 23.86
CA GLU A 73 3.09 0.73 22.64
C GLU A 73 3.36 -0.20 21.45
N HIS A 74 2.68 0.05 20.34
CA HIS A 74 2.79 -0.73 19.11
C HIS A 74 3.13 0.18 17.94
N GLU A 75 4.07 -0.23 17.10
CA GLU A 75 4.34 0.42 15.82
C GLU A 75 3.86 -0.50 14.70
N VAL A 76 2.97 0.00 13.87
CA VAL A 76 2.25 -0.76 12.85
C VAL A 76 2.56 -0.22 11.46
N ASP A 77 2.82 -1.13 10.50
CA ASP A 77 2.90 -0.76 9.09
C ASP A 77 1.52 -0.33 8.57
N PHE A 78 1.39 0.97 8.27
CA PHE A 78 0.13 1.52 7.77
C PHE A 78 -0.24 0.98 6.39
N GLY A 79 0.74 0.56 5.58
CA GLY A 79 0.47 -0.12 4.32
C GLY A 79 -0.36 -1.38 4.53
N GLN A 80 0.01 -2.19 5.52
CA GLN A 80 -0.74 -3.39 5.90
C GLN A 80 -2.11 -3.05 6.52
N ALA A 81 -2.15 -2.06 7.40
CA ALA A 81 -3.42 -1.62 8.01
C ALA A 81 -4.43 -1.09 6.97
N LYS A 82 -3.98 -0.52 5.85
CA LYS A 82 -4.85 -0.11 4.75
C LYS A 82 -5.59 -1.27 4.08
N HIS A 83 -4.99 -2.44 3.98
CA HIS A 83 -5.68 -3.63 3.46
C HIS A 83 -6.81 -4.06 4.40
N LEU A 84 -6.57 -3.97 5.71
CA LEU A 84 -7.60 -4.26 6.72
C LEU A 84 -8.71 -3.20 6.67
N LEU A 85 -8.38 -1.91 6.50
CA LEU A 85 -9.35 -0.84 6.30
C LEU A 85 -10.27 -1.15 5.13
N LYS A 86 -9.69 -1.52 3.98
CA LYS A 86 -10.45 -1.91 2.80
C LYS A 86 -11.44 -3.02 3.11
N PHE A 87 -10.97 -4.11 3.71
CA PHE A 87 -11.80 -5.25 4.07
C PHE A 87 -13.00 -4.84 4.92
N PHE A 88 -12.81 -4.05 5.98
CA PHE A 88 -13.90 -3.62 6.85
C PHE A 88 -14.88 -2.68 6.14
N VAL A 89 -14.40 -1.76 5.32
CA VAL A 89 -15.25 -0.83 4.55
C VAL A 89 -16.08 -1.58 3.50
N GLU A 90 -15.50 -2.56 2.82
CA GLU A 90 -16.24 -3.43 1.87
C GLU A 90 -17.30 -4.30 2.56
N LYS A 91 -17.11 -4.60 3.85
CA LYS A 91 -18.12 -5.28 4.69
C LYS A 91 -19.15 -4.32 5.29
N GLY A 92 -19.11 -3.04 4.94
CA GLY A 92 -20.08 -2.03 5.38
C GLY A 92 -19.77 -1.37 6.72
N HIS A 93 -18.58 -1.59 7.29
CA HIS A 93 -18.16 -0.92 8.52
C HIS A 93 -17.64 0.48 8.22
N ASN A 94 -18.16 1.47 8.95
CA ASN A 94 -17.73 2.87 8.81
C ASN A 94 -16.60 3.17 9.80
N ILE A 95 -15.35 2.88 9.41
CA ILE A 95 -14.16 3.10 10.21
C ILE A 95 -13.14 3.95 9.44
N GLY A 96 -12.34 4.74 10.16
CA GLY A 96 -11.25 5.55 9.60
C GLY A 96 -9.87 4.88 9.68
N GLU A 97 -8.86 5.58 9.17
CA GLU A 97 -7.47 5.09 9.08
C GLU A 97 -6.87 4.78 10.46
N SER A 98 -7.16 5.61 11.48
CA SER A 98 -6.69 5.41 12.85
C SER A 98 -7.26 4.14 13.49
N THR A 99 -8.51 3.81 13.17
CA THR A 99 -9.16 2.57 13.63
C THR A 99 -8.54 1.36 12.96
N ALA A 100 -8.27 1.43 11.66
CA ALA A 100 -7.61 0.34 10.94
C ALA A 100 -6.21 0.04 11.48
N LEU A 101 -5.45 1.09 11.84
CA LEU A 101 -4.14 0.96 12.47
C LEU A 101 -4.25 0.20 13.82
N ALA A 102 -5.21 0.59 14.67
CA ALA A 102 -5.45 -0.06 15.95
C ALA A 102 -5.96 -1.51 15.81
N LEU A 103 -6.83 -1.77 14.82
CA LEU A 103 -7.31 -3.13 14.52
C LEU A 103 -6.19 -4.02 13.99
N TYR A 104 -5.27 -3.50 13.19
CA TYR A 104 -4.14 -4.27 12.68
C TYR A 104 -3.22 -4.70 13.83
N SER A 105 -2.97 -3.83 14.81
CA SER A 105 -2.23 -4.19 16.03
C SER A 105 -2.91 -5.32 16.81
N VAL A 106 -4.26 -5.32 16.92
CA VAL A 106 -5.01 -6.44 17.51
C VAL A 106 -4.79 -7.73 16.72
N LEU A 107 -4.82 -7.63 15.38
CA LEU A 107 -4.61 -8.79 14.51
C LEU A 107 -3.22 -9.41 14.73
N GLU A 108 -2.18 -8.59 14.85
CA GLU A 108 -0.83 -9.06 15.17
C GLU A 108 -0.78 -9.76 16.53
N MET A 109 -1.32 -9.14 17.58
CA MET A 109 -1.38 -9.73 18.91
C MET A 109 -2.12 -11.08 18.93
N VAL A 110 -3.26 -11.17 18.26
CA VAL A 110 -4.04 -12.43 18.17
C VAL A 110 -3.28 -13.48 17.37
N SER A 111 -2.58 -13.08 16.31
CA SER A 111 -1.74 -14.00 15.51
C SER A 111 -0.57 -14.54 16.32
N ASP A 112 -0.05 -13.77 17.26
CA ASP A 112 0.99 -14.17 18.21
C ASP A 112 0.46 -15.01 19.39
N GLY A 113 -0.84 -15.35 19.36
CA GLY A 113 -1.48 -16.24 20.33
C GLY A 113 -2.17 -15.54 21.49
N ASP A 114 -2.32 -14.22 21.44
CA ASP A 114 -3.07 -13.48 22.47
C ASP A 114 -4.57 -13.82 22.39
N LYS A 115 -5.14 -14.21 23.52
CA LYS A 115 -6.56 -14.56 23.66
C LYS A 115 -7.34 -13.52 24.49
N GLY A 116 -6.77 -12.34 24.66
CA GLY A 116 -7.38 -11.26 25.42
C GLY A 116 -8.65 -10.70 24.78
N LYS A 117 -9.38 -9.90 25.56
CA LYS A 117 -10.50 -9.12 25.09
C LYS A 117 -10.01 -7.72 24.74
N PHE A 118 -10.49 -7.18 23.62
CA PHE A 118 -10.04 -5.89 23.11
C PHE A 118 -11.22 -4.93 22.92
N ILE A 119 -10.99 -3.68 23.24
CA ILE A 119 -11.84 -2.55 22.86
C ILE A 119 -11.01 -1.67 21.92
N VAL A 120 -11.47 -1.46 20.71
CA VAL A 120 -10.81 -0.56 19.75
C VAL A 120 -11.56 0.76 19.69
N ILE A 121 -10.85 1.86 19.85
CA ILE A 121 -11.43 3.21 19.76
C ILE A 121 -11.64 3.55 18.29
N VAL A 122 -12.90 3.73 17.90
CA VAL A 122 -13.32 4.22 16.58
C VAL A 122 -13.47 5.73 16.65
N ALA A 123 -12.43 6.46 16.25
CA ALA A 123 -12.39 7.91 16.39
C ALA A 123 -13.18 8.63 15.29
N ASP A 124 -13.21 8.07 14.09
CA ASP A 124 -13.92 8.62 12.92
C ASP A 124 -14.27 7.53 11.91
N GLY A 125 -15.03 7.93 10.88
CA GLY A 125 -15.40 7.05 9.78
C GLY A 125 -14.60 7.30 8.52
N ILE A 126 -14.91 6.52 7.47
CA ILE A 126 -14.22 6.54 6.19
C ILE A 126 -14.45 7.82 5.39
N GLU A 127 -15.49 8.59 5.67
CA GLU A 127 -15.88 9.74 4.84
C GLU A 127 -14.76 10.75 4.62
N LYS A 128 -13.93 10.99 5.64
CA LYS A 128 -12.75 11.89 5.52
C LYS A 128 -11.67 11.37 4.59
N TYR A 129 -11.60 10.06 4.41
CA TYR A 129 -10.51 9.36 3.73
C TYR A 129 -10.96 8.74 2.41
N LYS A 130 -12.23 8.90 2.04
CA LYS A 130 -12.85 8.26 0.89
C LYS A 130 -12.07 8.47 -0.41
N LYS A 131 -11.59 9.70 -0.66
CA LYS A 131 -10.78 10.00 -1.85
C LYS A 131 -9.44 9.25 -1.84
N ASN A 132 -8.79 9.15 -0.67
CA ASN A 132 -7.52 8.43 -0.53
C ASN A 132 -7.73 6.92 -0.70
N LEU A 133 -8.83 6.41 -0.15
CA LEU A 133 -9.22 5.02 -0.29
C LEU A 133 -9.59 4.68 -1.74
N GLU A 134 -10.35 5.52 -2.41
CA GLU A 134 -10.68 5.37 -3.84
C GLU A 134 -9.43 5.40 -4.72
N ALA A 135 -8.47 6.27 -4.43
CA ALA A 135 -7.18 6.29 -5.12
C ALA A 135 -6.39 4.99 -4.88
N MET A 136 -6.39 4.49 -3.66
CA MET A 136 -5.78 3.21 -3.30
C MET A 136 -6.49 2.02 -4.00
N PHE A 137 -7.81 2.01 -4.04
CA PHE A 137 -8.58 0.96 -4.72
C PHE A 137 -8.40 1.02 -6.24
N LYS A 138 -8.31 2.20 -6.81
CA LYS A 138 -7.95 2.38 -8.22
C LYS A 138 -6.55 1.83 -8.49
N SER A 139 -5.58 2.08 -7.60
CA SER A 139 -4.22 1.56 -7.75
C SER A 139 -4.15 0.03 -7.65
N GLN A 140 -4.97 -0.60 -6.81
CA GLN A 140 -5.04 -2.06 -6.74
C GLN A 140 -5.75 -2.68 -7.95
N ARG A 141 -6.74 -2.00 -8.54
CA ARG A 141 -7.35 -2.40 -9.82
C ARG A 141 -6.43 -2.17 -11.02
N MET A 142 -5.34 -1.44 -10.83
CA MET A 142 -4.31 -1.23 -11.85
C MET A 142 -3.34 -2.39 -11.96
N GLN A 143 -3.32 -3.33 -11.00
CA GLN A 143 -2.51 -4.54 -11.09
C GLN A 143 -3.34 -5.68 -11.67
N VAL A 144 -2.76 -6.33 -12.68
CA VAL A 144 -3.31 -7.53 -13.30
C VAL A 144 -2.33 -8.68 -13.07
N SER A 145 -2.87 -9.87 -12.82
CA SER A 145 -2.06 -11.09 -12.80
C SER A 145 -1.57 -11.43 -14.22
N LEU A 146 -0.61 -12.34 -14.30
CA LEU A 146 -0.13 -12.80 -15.60
C LEU A 146 -1.26 -13.46 -16.42
N ASP A 147 -2.09 -14.27 -15.78
CA ASP A 147 -3.19 -14.97 -16.44
C ASP A 147 -4.24 -13.98 -16.98
N GLU A 148 -4.58 -12.94 -16.21
CA GLU A 148 -5.49 -11.88 -16.64
C GLU A 148 -4.88 -11.07 -17.80
N ALA A 149 -3.60 -10.71 -17.71
CA ALA A 149 -2.90 -10.00 -18.77
C ALA A 149 -2.81 -10.84 -20.06
N ALA A 150 -2.52 -12.13 -19.95
CA ALA A 150 -2.46 -13.04 -21.08
C ALA A 150 -3.84 -13.24 -21.72
N ALA A 151 -4.89 -13.37 -20.92
CA ALA A 151 -6.27 -13.53 -21.41
C ALA A 151 -6.75 -12.27 -22.17
N SER A 152 -6.29 -11.09 -21.79
CA SER A 152 -6.65 -9.81 -22.40
C SER A 152 -5.53 -9.17 -23.24
N VAL A 153 -4.50 -9.94 -23.58
CA VAL A 153 -3.28 -9.43 -24.24
C VAL A 153 -3.58 -8.70 -25.56
N GLN A 154 -4.61 -9.13 -26.28
CA GLN A 154 -5.04 -8.50 -27.55
C GLN A 154 -5.73 -7.13 -27.35
N GLU A 155 -6.21 -6.85 -26.14
CA GLU A 155 -6.83 -5.57 -25.79
C GLU A 155 -5.79 -4.47 -25.52
N TYR A 156 -4.52 -4.86 -25.30
CA TYR A 156 -3.45 -3.90 -25.13
C TYR A 156 -2.94 -3.40 -26.48
N ASP A 157 -3.03 -2.10 -26.65
CA ASP A 157 -2.42 -1.43 -27.80
C ASP A 157 -0.90 -1.42 -27.66
N LYS A 158 -0.42 -1.23 -26.43
CA LYS A 158 1.00 -1.19 -26.09
C LYS A 158 1.33 -1.88 -24.79
N VAL A 159 2.50 -2.46 -24.74
CA VAL A 159 3.19 -2.89 -23.52
C VAL A 159 4.39 -1.97 -23.32
N ILE A 160 4.47 -1.30 -22.17
CA ILE A 160 5.49 -0.28 -21.93
C ILE A 160 6.41 -0.76 -20.81
N TRP A 161 7.68 -0.88 -21.13
CA TRP A 161 8.71 -1.14 -20.14
C TRP A 161 8.97 0.12 -19.31
N VAL A 162 8.86 0.01 -17.99
CA VAL A 162 9.06 1.14 -17.07
C VAL A 162 10.05 0.74 -15.98
N HIS A 163 11.32 1.10 -16.18
CA HIS A 163 12.35 0.83 -15.20
C HIS A 163 13.33 2.00 -15.10
N PRO A 164 13.68 2.46 -13.85
CA PRO A 164 14.51 3.66 -13.66
C PRO A 164 16.00 3.47 -13.97
N SER A 165 16.47 2.22 -14.12
CA SER A 165 17.91 1.93 -14.27
C SER A 165 18.24 1.02 -15.44
N TYR A 166 17.26 0.28 -15.98
CA TYR A 166 17.51 -0.71 -17.02
C TYR A 166 16.66 -0.44 -18.25
N THR A 167 17.30 -0.46 -19.40
CA THR A 167 16.66 -0.40 -20.72
C THR A 167 16.96 -1.70 -21.44
N PRO A 168 15.96 -2.59 -21.66
CA PRO A 168 16.19 -3.86 -22.35
C PRO A 168 16.71 -3.62 -23.77
N LYS A 169 17.70 -4.41 -24.20
CA LYS A 169 18.13 -4.53 -25.58
C LYS A 169 17.20 -5.48 -26.35
N GLU A 170 17.45 -5.67 -27.63
CA GLU A 170 16.63 -6.47 -28.54
C GLU A 170 16.30 -7.86 -27.97
N ALA A 171 17.30 -8.58 -27.44
CA ALA A 171 17.08 -9.90 -26.84
C ALA A 171 16.11 -9.88 -25.65
N GLY A 172 16.18 -8.85 -24.79
CA GLY A 172 15.24 -8.68 -23.69
C GLY A 172 13.82 -8.36 -24.16
N ILE A 173 13.68 -7.56 -25.22
CA ILE A 173 12.40 -7.25 -25.85
C ILE A 173 11.77 -8.52 -26.45
N GLU A 174 12.54 -9.33 -27.14
CA GLU A 174 12.08 -10.61 -27.70
C GLU A 174 11.62 -11.59 -26.61
N MET A 175 12.34 -11.63 -25.47
CA MET A 175 11.93 -12.45 -24.33
C MET A 175 10.58 -12.00 -23.76
N ILE A 176 10.36 -10.69 -23.61
CA ILE A 176 9.06 -10.14 -23.14
C ILE A 176 7.97 -10.46 -24.15
N ALA A 177 8.19 -10.21 -25.42
CA ALA A 177 7.23 -10.45 -26.50
C ALA A 177 6.79 -11.91 -26.54
N LYS A 178 7.75 -12.85 -26.52
CA LYS A 178 7.50 -14.28 -26.49
C LYS A 178 6.71 -14.71 -25.24
N SER A 179 7.07 -14.19 -24.07
CA SER A 179 6.43 -14.58 -22.81
C SER A 179 4.99 -14.10 -22.71
N LEU A 180 4.66 -12.98 -23.33
CA LEU A 180 3.30 -12.42 -23.36
C LEU A 180 2.49 -12.85 -24.58
N GLY A 181 3.13 -13.46 -25.59
CA GLY A 181 2.47 -13.83 -26.85
C GLY A 181 2.04 -12.62 -27.69
N ILE A 182 2.85 -11.56 -27.72
CA ILE A 182 2.61 -10.33 -28.48
C ILE A 182 3.68 -10.04 -29.50
N ASP A 183 3.35 -9.21 -30.48
CA ASP A 183 4.34 -8.68 -31.42
C ASP A 183 5.27 -7.69 -30.72
N LYS A 184 6.57 -7.77 -30.99
CA LYS A 184 7.56 -6.89 -30.37
C LYS A 184 7.35 -5.41 -30.69
N GLU A 185 6.72 -5.10 -31.82
CA GLU A 185 6.38 -3.76 -32.25
C GLU A 185 5.36 -3.08 -31.31
N LYS A 186 4.61 -3.86 -30.53
CA LYS A 186 3.75 -3.34 -29.48
C LYS A 186 4.50 -2.96 -28.20
N ILE A 187 5.77 -3.32 -28.06
CA ILE A 187 6.56 -3.05 -26.85
C ILE A 187 7.30 -1.71 -27.03
N ALA A 188 6.93 -0.75 -26.18
CA ALA A 188 7.62 0.53 -26.07
C ALA A 188 8.65 0.49 -24.94
N ILE A 189 9.84 1.00 -25.20
CA ILE A 189 10.96 1.02 -24.25
C ILE A 189 11.45 2.45 -24.06
N PRO A 190 10.77 3.26 -23.22
CA PRO A 190 11.25 4.57 -22.84
C PRO A 190 12.62 4.48 -22.14
N LYS A 191 13.46 5.50 -22.33
CA LYS A 191 14.73 5.57 -21.62
C LYS A 191 14.53 5.59 -20.10
N ALA A 192 15.44 4.98 -19.36
CA ALA A 192 15.39 4.97 -17.89
C ALA A 192 15.30 6.38 -17.27
N SER A 193 15.96 7.37 -17.89
CA SER A 193 15.89 8.79 -17.47
C SER A 193 14.46 9.35 -17.52
N ILE A 194 13.66 8.97 -18.52
CA ILE A 194 12.26 9.38 -18.68
C ILE A 194 11.40 8.84 -17.52
N ILE A 195 11.62 7.59 -17.14
CA ILE A 195 10.92 6.97 -16.02
C ILE A 195 11.34 7.61 -14.69
N ASN A 196 12.63 7.91 -14.51
CA ASN A 196 13.12 8.65 -13.34
C ASN A 196 12.51 10.05 -13.23
N GLU A 197 12.43 10.78 -14.34
CA GLU A 197 11.80 12.09 -14.39
C GLU A 197 10.32 12.01 -13.98
N LEU A 198 9.56 11.08 -14.56
CA LEU A 198 8.16 10.86 -14.20
C LEU A 198 7.97 10.59 -12.70
N LEU A 199 8.76 9.69 -12.14
CA LEU A 199 8.61 9.27 -10.73
C LEU A 199 9.03 10.36 -9.75
N SER A 200 10.04 11.16 -10.10
CA SER A 200 10.55 12.23 -9.24
C SER A 200 9.70 13.48 -9.29
N THR A 201 9.29 13.91 -10.49
CA THR A 201 8.55 15.16 -10.70
C THR A 201 7.04 15.01 -10.62
N ARG A 202 6.51 13.78 -10.78
CA ARG A 202 5.09 13.48 -10.95
C ARG A 202 4.48 14.19 -12.17
N GLN A 203 5.30 14.61 -13.13
CA GLN A 203 4.89 15.15 -14.42
C GLN A 203 5.16 14.11 -15.51
N ILE A 204 4.29 14.06 -16.52
CA ILE A 204 4.47 13.11 -17.63
C ILE A 204 5.42 13.73 -18.65
N PRO A 205 6.64 13.15 -18.85
CA PRO A 205 7.55 13.61 -19.87
C PRO A 205 6.94 13.51 -21.28
N GLU A 206 7.31 14.43 -22.16
CA GLU A 206 6.73 14.52 -23.51
C GLU A 206 6.94 13.21 -24.31
N GLU A 207 8.10 12.58 -24.16
CA GLU A 207 8.42 11.31 -24.83
C GLU A 207 7.47 10.19 -24.40
N LEU A 208 7.20 10.06 -23.10
CA LEU A 208 6.23 9.09 -22.58
C LEU A 208 4.81 9.44 -22.98
N SER A 209 4.48 10.73 -23.00
CA SER A 209 3.16 11.20 -23.45
C SER A 209 2.89 10.80 -24.92
N LYS A 210 3.88 10.88 -25.79
CA LYS A 210 3.76 10.43 -27.19
C LYS A 210 3.48 8.93 -27.30
N GLU A 211 4.17 8.13 -26.47
CA GLU A 211 3.92 6.68 -26.43
C GLU A 211 2.49 6.35 -25.95
N LEU A 212 2.00 7.07 -24.96
CA LEU A 212 0.66 6.87 -24.39
C LEU A 212 -0.45 7.41 -25.30
N ASN A 213 -0.26 8.58 -25.91
CA ASN A 213 -1.26 9.22 -26.78
C ASN A 213 -1.44 8.50 -28.13
N GLY A 214 -0.48 7.69 -28.53
CA GLY A 214 -0.57 6.85 -29.73
C GLY A 214 -1.48 5.62 -29.54
N SER A 215 -1.87 5.30 -28.30
CA SER A 215 -2.75 4.17 -28.00
C SER A 215 -4.21 4.62 -27.88
N LYS A 216 -5.10 3.95 -28.62
CA LYS A 216 -6.55 4.13 -28.52
C LYS A 216 -7.19 3.22 -27.48
N GLY A 217 -6.44 2.26 -26.95
CA GLY A 217 -6.87 1.26 -25.99
C GLY A 217 -6.06 1.27 -24.70
N LYS A 218 -6.03 0.13 -24.03
CA LYS A 218 -5.29 -0.06 -22.78
C LYS A 218 -3.79 -0.18 -23.02
N SER A 219 -2.98 0.28 -22.08
CA SER A 219 -1.56 0.01 -22.04
C SER A 219 -1.20 -0.82 -20.81
N LEU A 220 -0.36 -1.85 -21.00
CA LEU A 220 0.20 -2.66 -19.93
C LEU A 220 1.60 -2.16 -19.58
N LEU A 221 1.83 -1.82 -18.32
CA LEU A 221 3.13 -1.43 -17.80
C LEU A 221 3.84 -2.62 -17.19
N ILE A 222 5.10 -2.81 -17.54
CA ILE A 222 5.95 -3.89 -17.04
C ILE A 222 7.26 -3.32 -16.49
N CYS A 223 7.71 -3.85 -15.36
CA CYS A 223 9.05 -3.65 -14.83
C CYS A 223 9.62 -4.96 -14.30
N MET A 224 10.74 -4.94 -13.58
CA MET A 224 11.36 -6.15 -13.03
C MET A 224 10.43 -6.91 -12.07
N ALA A 225 9.91 -6.25 -11.04
CA ALA A 225 9.19 -6.88 -9.92
C ALA A 225 7.77 -6.33 -9.67
N GLY A 226 7.22 -5.53 -10.59
CA GLY A 226 5.88 -4.97 -10.49
C GLY A 226 5.75 -3.67 -9.70
N ASN A 227 6.76 -3.28 -8.90
CA ASN A 227 6.68 -2.09 -8.06
C ASN A 227 6.76 -0.79 -8.87
N THR A 228 7.76 -0.65 -9.73
CA THR A 228 7.94 0.55 -10.57
C THR A 228 6.77 0.73 -11.54
N SER A 229 6.28 -0.35 -12.15
CA SER A 229 5.13 -0.29 -13.05
C SER A 229 3.85 0.15 -12.32
N LEU A 230 3.63 -0.33 -11.08
CA LEU A 230 2.51 0.13 -10.28
C LEU A 230 2.63 1.62 -9.90
N MET A 231 3.81 2.07 -9.46
CA MET A 231 4.05 3.48 -9.15
C MET A 231 3.83 4.36 -10.39
N THR A 232 4.29 3.91 -11.56
CA THR A 232 4.07 4.60 -12.85
C THR A 232 2.58 4.67 -13.17
N ALA A 233 1.85 3.55 -13.04
CA ALA A 233 0.40 3.52 -13.26
C ALA A 233 -0.34 4.50 -12.35
N GLN A 234 0.05 4.61 -11.08
CA GLN A 234 -0.53 5.55 -10.12
C GLN A 234 -0.31 7.02 -10.54
N VAL A 235 0.91 7.36 -10.98
CA VAL A 235 1.19 8.72 -11.48
C VAL A 235 0.36 9.03 -12.71
N LEU A 236 0.29 8.12 -13.69
CA LEU A 236 -0.48 8.27 -14.91
C LEU A 236 -1.98 8.42 -14.61
N ALA A 237 -2.51 7.60 -13.70
CA ALA A 237 -3.91 7.69 -13.28
C ALA A 237 -4.26 9.02 -12.62
N SER A 238 -3.33 9.62 -11.85
CA SER A 238 -3.53 10.96 -11.28
C SER A 238 -3.68 12.05 -12.34
N LYS A 239 -3.26 11.78 -13.57
CA LYS A 239 -3.37 12.65 -14.75
C LYS A 239 -4.48 12.21 -15.71
N GLY A 240 -5.31 11.24 -15.30
CA GLY A 240 -6.44 10.76 -16.10
C GLY A 240 -6.09 9.68 -17.14
N ILE A 241 -4.85 9.19 -17.16
CA ILE A 241 -4.42 8.13 -18.08
C ILE A 241 -4.55 6.78 -17.39
N VAL A 242 -5.38 5.90 -17.94
CA VAL A 242 -5.64 4.56 -17.40
C VAL A 242 -4.67 3.56 -18.01
N THR A 243 -3.88 2.92 -17.16
CA THR A 243 -2.94 1.85 -17.52
C THR A 243 -3.06 0.71 -16.53
N GLU A 244 -2.66 -0.48 -16.94
CA GLU A 244 -2.56 -1.65 -16.07
C GLU A 244 -1.10 -1.99 -15.81
N SER A 245 -0.79 -2.51 -14.62
CA SER A 245 0.56 -2.90 -14.21
C SER A 245 0.61 -4.41 -14.02
N LEU A 246 1.56 -5.11 -14.64
CA LEU A 246 1.76 -6.53 -14.43
C LEU A 246 2.25 -6.78 -12.99
N ASN A 247 1.44 -7.50 -12.21
CA ASN A 247 1.80 -7.89 -10.85
C ASN A 247 3.02 -8.82 -10.87
N GLY A 248 4.01 -8.52 -10.03
CA GLY A 248 5.29 -9.24 -10.02
C GLY A 248 6.19 -8.93 -11.21
N GLY A 249 5.75 -8.13 -12.18
CA GLY A 249 6.53 -7.76 -13.36
C GLY A 249 7.04 -9.00 -14.13
N ILE A 250 8.23 -8.91 -14.69
CA ILE A 250 8.82 -10.03 -15.44
C ILE A 250 9.20 -11.23 -14.56
N THR A 251 9.30 -11.07 -13.23
CA THR A 251 9.57 -12.23 -12.34
C THR A 251 8.43 -13.22 -12.31
N ASN A 252 7.22 -12.82 -12.70
CA ASN A 252 6.06 -13.70 -12.82
C ASN A 252 5.84 -14.24 -14.25
N LEU A 253 6.67 -13.86 -15.22
CA LEU A 253 6.55 -14.43 -16.58
C LEU A 253 6.96 -15.91 -16.60
N PRO A 254 6.26 -16.75 -17.40
CA PRO A 254 6.57 -18.16 -17.49
C PRO A 254 7.96 -18.38 -18.09
N GLU A 255 8.55 -19.49 -17.76
CA GLU A 255 9.81 -20.10 -18.16
C GLU A 255 10.90 -19.21 -18.81
N GLY A 256 12.00 -19.06 -18.12
CA GLY A 256 13.22 -18.43 -18.61
C GLY A 256 13.52 -17.09 -17.93
N ILE A 257 12.55 -16.16 -17.83
CA ILE A 257 12.78 -14.85 -17.22
C ILE A 257 12.50 -14.88 -15.70
N GLY A 258 11.38 -15.47 -15.30
CA GLY A 258 10.94 -15.45 -13.89
C GLY A 258 11.83 -16.27 -12.94
N LYS A 259 12.47 -17.33 -13.45
CA LYS A 259 13.35 -18.20 -12.64
C LYS A 259 14.76 -17.65 -12.48
N ASN A 260 15.21 -16.79 -13.40
CA ASN A 260 16.54 -16.20 -13.34
C ASN A 260 16.54 -14.73 -13.82
N PRO A 261 16.09 -13.77 -12.98
CA PRO A 261 16.12 -12.35 -13.33
C PRO A 261 17.51 -11.85 -13.72
N GLY A 262 18.58 -12.51 -13.24
CA GLY A 262 19.96 -12.20 -13.59
C GLY A 262 20.29 -12.48 -15.06
N GLU A 263 19.72 -13.54 -15.65
CA GLU A 263 19.88 -13.83 -17.08
C GLU A 263 19.17 -12.79 -17.96
N PHE A 264 17.96 -12.36 -17.55
CA PHE A 264 17.28 -11.27 -18.24
C PHE A 264 18.08 -9.96 -18.16
N ILE A 265 18.58 -9.61 -16.97
CA ILE A 265 19.41 -8.42 -16.80
C ILE A 265 20.65 -8.52 -17.69
N LYS A 266 21.31 -9.67 -17.74
CA LYS A 266 22.46 -9.91 -18.60
C LYS A 266 22.09 -9.76 -20.09
N ALA A 267 21.01 -10.39 -20.54
CA ALA A 267 20.50 -10.26 -21.90
C ALA A 267 20.01 -8.84 -22.24
N ALA A 268 19.62 -8.07 -21.22
CA ALA A 268 19.20 -6.69 -21.40
C ALA A 268 20.35 -5.67 -21.36
N THR A 269 21.49 -6.03 -20.75
CA THR A 269 22.63 -5.11 -20.54
C THR A 269 23.87 -5.43 -21.40
N ASP A 270 24.07 -6.68 -21.82
CA ASP A 270 25.11 -7.12 -22.72
C ASP A 270 24.67 -6.96 -24.20
#